data_e1290f7cc4a9eadc6dabd5b6b4b79692
#
_entry.id   e1290f7cc4a9eadc6dabd5b6b4b79692
#
_cell.length_a   1.000
_cell.length_b   1.000
_cell.length_c   1.000
_cell.angle_alpha   90.00
_cell.angle_beta   90.00
_cell.angle_gamma   90.00
#
_symmetry.space_group_name_H-M   'P 1'
#
loop_
_entity.id
_entity.type
_entity.pdbx_description
1 polymer ?
#
loop_
_entity_poly.entity_id
_entity_poly.type
_entity_poly.pdbx_seq_one_letter_code
_entity_poly.pdbx_strand_id
1 'polypeptide(L)'
;MTTKKIVLIIGGVVIVLGFLVVCFVAAIVGFALYQVGNSEAAATARDFLRNSDKLKVETGEIKDFGNIVTGSVNLHNGNGEATLNLKVIGERNTVNATVHLVLVSGSAWRVSSASYVNSSGQTIDLLDPYKANLIIPILIA
;
A
#
# COMPACT_ATOMS: atom_id res chain seq x y z
N MET A 1 31.50 46.94 3.59
CA MET A 1 30.60 46.14 2.74
C MET A 1 29.41 46.97 2.32
N THR A 2 29.06 46.93 1.06
CA THR A 2 27.90 47.65 0.58
C THR A 2 26.64 46.92 0.94
N THR A 3 25.54 47.65 1.13
CA THR A 3 24.24 47.09 1.47
C THR A 3 23.77 46.05 0.42
N LYS A 4 24.11 46.28 -0.85
CA LYS A 4 23.79 45.36 -1.94
C LYS A 4 24.41 43.97 -1.75
N LYS A 5 25.66 43.91 -1.32
CA LYS A 5 26.34 42.63 -1.07
C LYS A 5 25.73 41.88 0.10
N ILE A 6 25.34 42.59 1.15
CA ILE A 6 24.68 42.01 2.32
C ILE A 6 23.35 41.43 1.92
N VAL A 7 22.55 42.14 1.14
CA VAL A 7 21.25 41.70 0.65
C VAL A 7 21.40 40.44 -0.23
N LEU A 8 22.41 40.41 -1.11
CA LEU A 8 22.67 39.26 -1.97
C LEU A 8 23.05 38.02 -1.15
N ILE A 9 23.89 38.19 -0.13
CA ILE A 9 24.32 37.08 0.72
C ILE A 9 23.12 36.53 1.52
N ILE A 10 22.32 37.40 2.12
CA ILE A 10 21.15 37.02 2.89
C ILE A 10 20.13 36.33 1.97
N GLY A 11 19.86 36.88 0.79
CA GLY A 11 18.96 36.29 -0.19
C GLY A 11 19.42 34.89 -0.63
N GLY A 12 20.72 34.73 -0.90
CA GLY A 12 21.30 33.47 -1.27
C GLY A 12 21.18 32.42 -0.16
N VAL A 13 21.46 32.82 1.09
CA VAL A 13 21.32 31.92 2.23
C VAL A 13 19.87 31.46 2.42
N VAL A 14 18.93 32.38 2.30
CA VAL A 14 17.49 32.03 2.43
C VAL A 14 17.07 31.04 1.35
N ILE A 15 17.51 31.24 0.11
CA ILE A 15 17.18 30.33 -1.00
C ILE A 15 17.79 28.95 -0.76
N VAL A 16 19.03 28.87 -0.33
CA VAL A 16 19.68 27.58 -0.05
C VAL A 16 18.99 26.85 1.10
N LEU A 17 18.66 27.56 2.18
CA LEU A 17 17.95 26.95 3.30
C LEU A 17 16.58 26.45 2.90
N GLY A 18 15.83 27.21 2.10
CA GLY A 18 14.54 26.79 1.58
C GLY A 18 14.66 25.55 0.72
N PHE A 19 15.65 25.49 -0.15
CA PHE A 19 15.90 24.32 -1.00
C PHE A 19 16.25 23.08 -0.17
N LEU A 20 17.08 23.23 0.86
CA LEU A 20 17.43 22.12 1.75
C LEU A 20 16.23 21.58 2.49
N VAL A 21 15.34 22.45 2.96
CA VAL A 21 14.10 22.03 3.62
C VAL A 21 13.22 21.22 2.67
N VAL A 22 13.04 21.68 1.44
CA VAL A 22 12.24 20.98 0.43
C VAL A 22 12.84 19.61 0.13
N CYS A 23 14.15 19.52 -0.04
CA CYS A 23 14.83 18.25 -0.28
C CYS A 23 14.68 17.28 0.87
N PHE A 24 14.75 17.78 2.10
CA PHE A 24 14.62 16.97 3.31
C PHE A 24 13.21 16.40 3.42
N VAL A 25 12.19 17.23 3.21
CA VAL A 25 10.78 16.78 3.22
C VAL A 25 10.54 15.74 2.13
N ALA A 26 11.04 15.97 0.92
CA ALA A 26 10.90 15.04 -0.19
C ALA A 26 11.56 13.69 0.13
N ALA A 27 12.72 13.70 0.78
CA ALA A 27 13.40 12.47 1.18
C ALA A 27 12.61 11.68 2.21
N ILE A 28 12.01 12.37 3.20
CA ILE A 28 11.18 11.71 4.21
C ILE A 28 9.95 11.06 3.57
N VAL A 29 9.25 11.79 2.70
CA VAL A 29 8.07 11.28 2.02
C VAL A 29 8.43 10.09 1.13
N GLY A 30 9.50 10.19 0.36
CA GLY A 30 9.97 9.11 -0.51
C GLY A 30 10.35 7.86 0.28
N PHE A 31 11.03 8.04 1.41
CA PHE A 31 11.40 6.93 2.28
C PHE A 31 10.17 6.25 2.89
N ALA A 32 9.19 7.03 3.32
CA ALA A 32 7.95 6.49 3.88
C ALA A 32 7.19 5.66 2.85
N LEU A 33 7.08 6.14 1.61
CA LEU A 33 6.43 5.38 0.53
C LEU A 33 7.20 4.09 0.21
N TYR A 34 8.52 4.15 0.21
CA TYR A 34 9.36 2.98 -0.01
C TYR A 34 9.13 1.93 1.08
N GLN A 35 9.07 2.34 2.34
CA GLN A 35 8.83 1.42 3.45
C GLN A 35 7.47 0.73 3.35
N VAL A 36 6.43 1.47 3.00
CA VAL A 36 5.09 0.87 2.81
C VAL A 36 5.12 -0.17 1.71
N GLY A 37 5.78 0.13 0.58
CA GLY A 37 5.84 -0.77 -0.57
C GLY A 37 6.68 -2.03 -0.32
N ASN A 38 7.61 -1.99 0.64
CA ASN A 38 8.50 -3.13 0.95
C ASN A 38 8.21 -3.76 2.31
N SER A 39 7.09 -3.40 2.95
CA SER A 39 6.73 -3.99 4.23
C SER A 39 6.27 -5.43 4.07
N GLU A 40 6.31 -6.19 5.17
CA GLU A 40 5.76 -7.54 5.19
C GLU A 40 4.27 -7.55 4.88
N ALA A 41 3.55 -6.51 5.31
CA ALA A 41 2.14 -6.34 4.99
C ALA A 41 1.94 -6.27 3.47
N ALA A 42 2.77 -5.50 2.77
CA ALA A 42 2.69 -5.41 1.31
C ALA A 42 3.01 -6.74 0.64
N ALA A 43 4.01 -7.47 1.12
CA ALA A 43 4.34 -8.79 0.59
C ALA A 43 3.18 -9.77 0.76
N THR A 44 2.55 -9.76 1.94
CA THR A 44 1.39 -10.61 2.23
C THR A 44 0.21 -10.25 1.32
N ALA A 45 -0.03 -8.96 1.10
CA ALA A 45 -1.09 -8.50 0.22
C ALA A 45 -0.85 -8.96 -1.23
N ARG A 46 0.37 -8.84 -1.72
CA ARG A 46 0.72 -9.28 -3.07
C ARG A 46 0.52 -10.78 -3.24
N ASP A 47 0.97 -11.58 -2.28
CA ASP A 47 0.80 -13.02 -2.31
C ASP A 47 -0.67 -13.41 -2.32
N PHE A 48 -1.48 -12.76 -1.49
CA PHE A 48 -2.92 -12.99 -1.45
C PHE A 48 -3.55 -12.71 -2.81
N LEU A 49 -3.23 -11.57 -3.42
CA LEU A 49 -3.79 -11.18 -4.71
C LEU A 49 -3.33 -12.13 -5.83
N ARG A 50 -2.08 -12.55 -5.80
CA ARG A 50 -1.54 -13.48 -6.79
C ARG A 50 -2.25 -14.84 -6.77
N ASN A 51 -2.68 -15.27 -5.61
CA ASN A 51 -3.32 -16.56 -5.42
C ASN A 51 -4.85 -16.46 -5.46
N SER A 52 -5.40 -15.29 -5.72
CA SER A 52 -6.85 -15.10 -5.78
C SER A 52 -7.39 -15.53 -7.15
N ASP A 53 -8.10 -16.63 -7.19
CA ASP A 53 -8.74 -17.10 -8.42
C ASP A 53 -9.80 -16.13 -8.91
N LYS A 54 -10.54 -15.52 -8.00
CA LYS A 54 -11.58 -14.55 -8.32
C LYS A 54 -11.01 -13.34 -9.04
N LEU A 55 -9.86 -12.86 -8.60
CA LEU A 55 -9.17 -11.75 -9.24
C LEU A 55 -8.64 -12.16 -10.62
N LYS A 56 -8.14 -13.37 -10.77
CA LYS A 56 -7.63 -13.88 -12.04
C LYS A 56 -8.72 -13.99 -13.10
N VAL A 57 -9.96 -14.25 -12.70
CA VAL A 57 -11.09 -14.24 -13.64
C VAL A 57 -11.23 -12.89 -14.30
N GLU A 58 -11.02 -11.81 -13.56
CA GLU A 58 -11.13 -10.45 -14.10
C GLU A 58 -9.89 -10.03 -14.88
N THR A 59 -8.69 -10.24 -14.31
CA THR A 59 -7.45 -9.72 -14.87
C THR A 59 -6.70 -10.69 -15.76
N GLY A 60 -7.02 -11.97 -15.71
CA GLY A 60 -6.18 -13.02 -16.23
C GLY A 60 -5.01 -13.27 -15.29
N GLU A 61 -3.98 -13.96 -15.78
CA GLU A 61 -2.77 -14.21 -15.00
C GLU A 61 -2.17 -12.89 -14.54
N ILE A 62 -1.83 -12.79 -13.26
CA ILE A 62 -1.24 -11.56 -12.72
C ILE A 62 0.24 -11.55 -13.09
N LYS A 63 0.63 -10.51 -13.82
CA LYS A 63 2.01 -10.34 -14.29
C LYS A 63 2.85 -9.55 -13.33
N ASP A 64 2.28 -8.50 -12.74
CA ASP A 64 3.02 -7.59 -11.90
C ASP A 64 2.08 -6.75 -11.07
N PHE A 65 2.65 -6.02 -10.14
CA PHE A 65 1.96 -4.99 -9.36
C PHE A 65 2.59 -3.64 -9.66
N GLY A 66 1.80 -2.57 -9.48
CA GLY A 66 2.33 -1.23 -9.68
C GLY A 66 3.51 -0.94 -8.75
N ASN A 67 4.40 -0.06 -9.19
CA ASN A 67 5.62 0.26 -8.46
C ASN A 67 5.34 0.98 -7.14
N ILE A 68 4.20 1.64 -7.02
CA ILE A 68 3.85 2.42 -5.83
C ILE A 68 2.69 1.74 -5.14
N VAL A 69 2.91 1.38 -3.87
CA VAL A 69 1.87 0.89 -2.97
C VAL A 69 1.53 2.04 -2.03
N THR A 70 0.27 2.45 -2.03
CA THR A 70 -0.20 3.50 -1.14
C THR A 70 -1.04 2.90 -0.02
N GLY A 71 -1.28 3.68 1.03
CA GLY A 71 -2.08 3.24 2.15
C GLY A 71 -1.45 3.62 3.47
N SER A 72 -1.82 2.90 4.51
CA SER A 72 -1.33 3.15 5.84
C SER A 72 -0.99 1.85 6.56
N VAL A 73 0.00 1.91 7.42
CA VAL A 73 0.38 0.80 8.30
C VAL A 73 0.50 1.38 9.70
N ASN A 74 -0.30 0.87 10.63
CA ASN A 74 -0.27 1.29 12.02
C ASN A 74 0.17 0.12 12.88
N LEU A 75 1.19 0.35 13.70
CA LEU A 75 1.69 -0.65 14.64
C LEU A 75 1.53 -0.13 16.06
N HIS A 76 1.05 -0.98 16.96
CA HIS A 76 0.84 -0.62 18.35
C HIS A 76 0.99 -1.86 19.23
N ASN A 77 1.99 -1.86 20.12
CA ASN A 77 2.23 -2.94 21.09
C ASN A 77 2.34 -4.33 20.44
N GLY A 78 2.99 -4.42 19.27
CA GLY A 78 3.15 -5.69 18.55
C GLY A 78 1.96 -6.08 17.72
N ASN A 79 0.85 -5.35 17.81
CA ASN A 79 -0.31 -5.52 16.92
C ASN A 79 -0.25 -4.49 15.82
N GLY A 80 -0.88 -4.77 14.70
CA GLY A 80 -0.88 -3.85 13.59
C GLY A 80 -2.11 -3.98 12.71
N GLU A 81 -2.37 -2.91 11.99
CA GLU A 81 -3.38 -2.84 10.95
C GLU A 81 -2.76 -2.16 9.75
N ALA A 82 -3.08 -2.66 8.58
CA ALA A 82 -2.63 -2.05 7.34
C ALA A 82 -3.77 -2.01 6.35
N THR A 83 -3.88 -0.90 5.65
CA THR A 83 -4.76 -0.76 4.50
C THR A 83 -3.88 -0.38 3.32
N LEU A 84 -3.80 -1.24 2.33
CA LEU A 84 -2.90 -1.06 1.19
C LEU A 84 -3.70 -1.02 -0.09
N ASN A 85 -3.35 -0.08 -0.95
CA ASN A 85 -3.90 0.04 -2.29
C ASN A 85 -2.82 -0.36 -3.28
N LEU A 86 -3.10 -1.38 -4.07
CA LEU A 86 -2.16 -1.92 -5.04
C LEU A 86 -2.79 -1.91 -6.43
N LYS A 87 -1.97 -1.60 -7.41
CA LYS A 87 -2.36 -1.73 -8.80
C LYS A 87 -2.00 -3.14 -9.26
N VAL A 88 -2.98 -3.90 -9.71
CA VAL A 88 -2.79 -5.27 -10.18
C VAL A 88 -2.75 -5.27 -11.69
N ILE A 89 -1.61 -5.67 -12.25
CA ILE A 89 -1.39 -5.70 -13.69
C ILE A 89 -1.52 -7.15 -14.15
N GLY A 90 -2.60 -7.47 -14.82
CA GLY A 90 -2.85 -8.80 -15.35
C GLY A 90 -2.76 -8.85 -16.87
N GLU A 91 -2.88 -10.03 -17.43
CA GLU A 91 -2.82 -10.23 -18.88
C GLU A 91 -3.92 -9.52 -19.64
N ARG A 92 -5.12 -9.47 -19.06
CA ARG A 92 -6.29 -8.89 -19.74
C ARG A 92 -6.59 -7.48 -19.27
N ASN A 93 -6.54 -7.25 -17.96
CA ASN A 93 -6.93 -5.98 -17.37
C ASN A 93 -6.00 -5.58 -16.25
N THR A 94 -5.97 -4.28 -15.99
CA THR A 94 -5.32 -3.71 -14.81
C THR A 94 -6.42 -3.16 -13.91
N VAL A 95 -6.39 -3.54 -12.64
CA VAL A 95 -7.37 -3.10 -11.66
C VAL A 95 -6.68 -2.56 -10.42
N ASN A 96 -7.39 -1.76 -9.63
CA ASN A 96 -6.90 -1.29 -8.34
C ASN A 96 -7.52 -2.14 -7.24
N ALA A 97 -6.68 -2.71 -6.40
CA ALA A 97 -7.11 -3.54 -5.28
C ALA A 97 -6.80 -2.85 -3.97
N THR A 98 -7.68 -3.04 -2.99
CA THR A 98 -7.49 -2.56 -1.63
C THR A 98 -7.47 -3.78 -0.72
N VAL A 99 -6.42 -3.91 0.09
CA VAL A 99 -6.25 -5.03 1.00
C VAL A 99 -6.11 -4.51 2.42
N HIS A 100 -6.93 -5.03 3.31
CA HIS A 100 -6.83 -4.79 4.74
C HIS A 100 -6.15 -5.98 5.39
N LEU A 101 -5.12 -5.70 6.18
CA LEU A 101 -4.35 -6.72 6.86
C LEU A 101 -4.32 -6.42 8.35
N VAL A 102 -4.18 -7.47 9.13
CA VAL A 102 -4.01 -7.36 10.59
C VAL A 102 -2.81 -8.16 11.03
N LEU A 103 -2.12 -7.64 12.02
CA LEU A 103 -1.01 -8.31 12.68
C LEU A 103 -1.36 -8.46 14.16
N VAL A 104 -1.35 -9.68 14.64
CA VAL A 104 -1.53 -9.98 16.05
C VAL A 104 -0.16 -10.34 16.60
N SER A 105 0.15 -9.84 17.81
CA SER A 105 1.44 -10.05 18.45
C SER A 105 1.86 -11.51 18.41
N GLY A 106 3.09 -11.76 17.93
CA GLY A 106 3.63 -13.10 17.77
C GLY A 106 3.16 -13.86 16.54
N SER A 107 2.36 -13.23 15.68
CA SER A 107 1.84 -13.82 14.44
C SER A 107 2.40 -13.10 13.22
N ALA A 108 2.09 -13.65 12.05
CA ALA A 108 2.36 -12.97 10.77
C ALA A 108 1.16 -12.11 10.36
N TRP A 109 1.39 -11.22 9.40
CA TRP A 109 0.33 -10.44 8.79
C TRP A 109 -0.69 -11.37 8.13
N ARG A 110 -1.98 -11.05 8.30
CA ARG A 110 -3.07 -11.78 7.65
C ARG A 110 -4.01 -10.81 6.97
N VAL A 111 -4.55 -11.24 5.83
CA VAL A 111 -5.55 -10.46 5.11
C VAL A 111 -6.88 -10.60 5.85
N SER A 112 -7.42 -9.48 6.32
CA SER A 112 -8.74 -9.46 6.97
C SER A 112 -9.86 -9.16 5.98
N SER A 113 -9.58 -8.36 4.95
CA SER A 113 -10.50 -8.13 3.84
C SER A 113 -9.71 -7.69 2.62
N ALA A 114 -10.28 -7.90 1.46
CA ALA A 114 -9.68 -7.47 0.20
C ALA A 114 -10.79 -7.25 -0.82
N SER A 115 -10.60 -6.26 -1.68
CA SER A 115 -11.55 -5.94 -2.74
C SER A 115 -10.82 -5.29 -3.89
N TYR A 116 -11.46 -5.26 -5.05
CA TYR A 116 -10.97 -4.51 -6.20
C TYR A 116 -12.13 -3.84 -6.91
N VAL A 117 -11.81 -2.83 -7.70
CA VAL A 117 -12.80 -2.14 -8.52
C VAL A 117 -12.66 -2.68 -9.95
N ASN A 118 -13.76 -3.23 -10.48
CA ASN A 118 -13.75 -3.76 -11.84
C ASN A 118 -13.91 -2.66 -12.88
N SER A 119 -13.88 -3.03 -14.15
CA SER A 119 -13.99 -2.07 -15.26
C SER A 119 -15.32 -1.32 -15.31
N SER A 120 -16.35 -1.87 -14.66
CA SER A 120 -17.67 -1.23 -14.56
C SER A 120 -17.78 -0.27 -13.37
N GLY A 121 -16.72 -0.13 -12.56
CA GLY A 121 -16.73 0.72 -11.39
C GLY A 121 -17.32 0.06 -10.15
N GLN A 122 -17.63 -1.22 -10.19
CA GLN A 122 -18.16 -1.95 -9.05
C GLN A 122 -17.04 -2.48 -8.17
N THR A 123 -17.23 -2.40 -6.87
CA THR A 123 -16.31 -2.99 -5.90
C THR A 123 -16.65 -4.46 -5.69
N ILE A 124 -15.68 -5.33 -5.94
CA ILE A 124 -15.84 -6.77 -5.83
C ILE A 124 -15.01 -7.25 -4.65
N ASP A 125 -15.64 -7.97 -3.73
CA ASP A 125 -14.98 -8.53 -2.57
C ASP A 125 -14.17 -9.77 -2.95
N LEU A 126 -12.90 -9.82 -2.59
CA LEU A 126 -12.01 -10.93 -2.90
C LEU A 126 -12.01 -12.00 -1.81
N LEU A 127 -12.30 -11.61 -0.57
CA LEU A 127 -12.52 -12.58 0.49
C LEU A 127 -13.97 -13.02 0.43
N ASP A 128 -14.17 -14.26 -0.03
CA ASP A 128 -15.50 -14.79 -0.17
C ASP A 128 -16.07 -15.11 1.23
N PRO A 129 -17.09 -14.35 1.69
CA PRO A 129 -17.71 -14.63 2.99
C PRO A 129 -18.29 -16.04 3.07
N TYR A 130 -18.71 -16.58 1.96
CA TYR A 130 -19.24 -17.92 1.89
C TYR A 130 -18.18 -18.98 2.23
N LYS A 131 -16.96 -18.82 1.72
CA LYS A 131 -15.85 -19.72 2.07
C LYS A 131 -15.47 -19.62 3.54
N ALA A 132 -15.45 -18.40 4.07
CA ALA A 132 -15.21 -18.20 5.48
C ALA A 132 -16.27 -18.88 6.34
N ASN A 133 -17.53 -18.80 5.92
CA ASN A 133 -18.64 -19.44 6.63
C ASN A 133 -18.64 -20.97 6.51
N LEU A 134 -18.11 -21.51 5.42
CA LEU A 134 -17.97 -22.95 5.27
C LEU A 134 -16.99 -23.56 6.27
N ILE A 135 -15.94 -22.85 6.61
CA ILE A 135 -14.97 -23.31 7.59
C ILE A 135 -15.62 -23.41 8.97
N ILE A 136 -16.40 -22.41 9.35
CA ILE A 136 -17.07 -22.36 10.66
C ILE A 136 -18.10 -23.46 10.84
N PRO A 137 -19.03 -23.71 9.89
CA PRO A 137 -19.99 -24.81 10.04
C PRO A 137 -19.35 -26.19 10.13
N ILE A 138 -18.26 -26.40 9.44
CA ILE A 138 -17.53 -27.68 9.52
C ILE A 138 -16.97 -27.88 10.92
N LEU A 139 -16.48 -26.84 11.55
CA LEU A 139 -15.95 -26.91 12.90
C LEU A 139 -17.04 -27.14 13.95
N ILE A 140 -18.23 -26.63 13.69
CA ILE A 140 -19.38 -26.76 14.59
C ILE A 140 -20.03 -28.14 14.42
N ALA A 141 -20.05 -28.61 13.22
CA ALA A 141 -20.61 -29.90 12.91
C ALA A 141 -19.73 -31.05 13.37
#